data_1c9ce8c0bc104a65de3f43b9e8287312
#
_entry.id   1c9ce8c0bc104a65de3f43b9e8287312
#
_cell.length_a   1.000
_cell.length_b   1.000
_cell.length_c   1.000
_cell.angle_alpha   90.00
_cell.angle_beta   90.00
_cell.angle_gamma   90.00
#
_symmetry.space_group_name_H-M   'P 1'
#
loop_
_entity.id
_entity.type
_entity.pdbx_description
1 polymer ?
#
loop_
_entity_poly.entity_id
_entity_poly.type
_entity_poly.pdbx_seq_one_letter_code
_entity_poly.pdbx_strand_id
1 'polypeptide(L)'
;MSRKHFLGTILFLMTARVVQAQETERQYLSGTGLGNTVTWQFRVSEGHNSGRWSKIEVPSQWELQGFGEYTYGRWYKKAGVKNPSMEEGTYKRSFRVPRNWQGQNVRLWFGGVMTDTEVFVNGQSAGPVHQGGFYRFSYDVTDLLKFGSNNQIEVRVKKHSDNKSINAAERKADWWLFGGIYRPVWLEAKPATHIERLAVDARADGELKVEVHLQGTTGEESLSMEVAPISAKDAEHRPVKVTKDSVQLLTAHFDGISPWTPESPVLYRLTISLLGKEGNVIHSMDTRIGFRTIDFRPRDGLYLNGTKLVMKGINRHTFHPDGGRT
;
A
#
# COMPACT_ATOMS: atom_id res chain seq x y z
N MET A 1 18.49 36.89 -69.22
CA MET A 1 18.54 36.96 -67.71
C MET A 1 17.33 36.30 -67.17
N SER A 2 17.40 35.06 -66.70
CA SER A 2 16.28 34.27 -66.17
C SER A 2 16.49 34.11 -64.65
N ARG A 3 15.60 34.67 -63.85
CA ARG A 3 15.58 34.51 -62.38
C ARG A 3 14.83 33.22 -62.03
N LYS A 4 15.57 32.21 -61.53
CA LYS A 4 14.96 31.03 -60.92
C LYS A 4 14.54 31.33 -59.47
N HIS A 5 13.25 31.19 -59.17
CA HIS A 5 12.72 31.26 -57.80
C HIS A 5 12.88 29.88 -57.16
N PHE A 6 13.61 29.84 -56.05
CA PHE A 6 13.76 28.65 -55.23
C PHE A 6 12.67 28.68 -54.17
N LEU A 7 11.62 27.85 -54.29
CA LEU A 7 10.66 27.61 -53.24
C LEU A 7 11.24 26.60 -52.24
N GLY A 8 11.62 27.06 -51.06
CA GLY A 8 12.01 26.20 -49.96
C GLY A 8 10.78 25.68 -49.21
N THR A 9 10.51 24.38 -49.36
CA THR A 9 9.47 23.70 -48.56
C THR A 9 10.02 23.45 -47.17
N ILE A 10 9.51 24.15 -46.16
CA ILE A 10 9.78 23.89 -44.75
C ILE A 10 8.93 22.71 -44.30
N LEU A 11 9.55 21.55 -44.11
CA LEU A 11 8.92 20.35 -43.57
C LEU A 11 8.84 20.51 -42.03
N PHE A 12 7.67 20.79 -41.48
CA PHE A 12 7.43 20.78 -40.06
C PHE A 12 7.34 19.31 -39.59
N LEU A 13 8.42 18.78 -39.03
CA LEU A 13 8.40 17.50 -38.32
C LEU A 13 7.65 17.70 -37.00
N MET A 14 6.35 17.38 -36.97
CA MET A 14 5.63 17.17 -35.72
C MET A 14 6.17 15.89 -35.08
N THR A 15 7.05 16.03 -34.10
CA THR A 15 7.40 14.94 -33.20
C THR A 15 6.18 14.67 -32.31
N ALA A 16 5.38 13.66 -32.65
CA ALA A 16 4.41 13.11 -31.74
C ALA A 16 5.14 12.59 -30.49
N ARG A 17 5.02 13.31 -29.38
CA ARG A 17 5.44 12.76 -28.09
C ARG A 17 4.48 11.60 -27.77
N VAL A 18 4.96 10.37 -27.91
CA VAL A 18 4.29 9.21 -27.33
C VAL A 18 4.28 9.47 -25.81
N VAL A 19 3.15 9.88 -25.28
CA VAL A 19 2.92 9.96 -23.82
C VAL A 19 2.85 8.52 -23.37
N GLN A 20 3.94 8.00 -22.85
CA GLN A 20 4.00 6.68 -22.24
C GLN A 20 3.16 6.75 -20.95
N ALA A 21 2.28 5.75 -20.75
CA ALA A 21 1.52 5.62 -19.51
C ALA A 21 2.45 5.76 -18.30
N GLN A 22 2.12 6.66 -17.39
CA GLN A 22 2.88 6.78 -16.16
C GLN A 22 2.37 5.70 -15.21
N GLU A 23 3.20 4.68 -15.01
CA GLU A 23 2.94 3.62 -14.04
C GLU A 23 3.15 4.14 -12.61
N THR A 24 2.51 3.47 -11.65
CA THR A 24 2.83 3.68 -10.23
C THR A 24 4.26 3.23 -9.97
N GLU A 25 5.15 4.17 -9.65
CA GLU A 25 6.54 3.87 -9.30
C GLU A 25 6.68 3.68 -7.78
N ARG A 26 7.56 2.76 -7.37
CA ARG A 26 7.85 2.52 -5.95
C ARG A 26 9.34 2.56 -5.67
N GLN A 27 9.69 3.24 -4.58
CA GLN A 27 11.04 3.26 -4.03
C GLN A 27 11.01 2.81 -2.57
N TYR A 28 11.61 1.65 -2.27
CA TYR A 28 11.70 1.15 -0.91
C TYR A 28 12.75 1.94 -0.11
N LEU A 29 12.34 2.43 1.06
CA LEU A 29 13.21 3.08 2.05
C LEU A 29 13.72 2.08 3.10
N SER A 30 13.12 0.92 3.20
CA SER A 30 13.58 -0.22 4.01
C SER A 30 13.81 -1.42 3.10
N GLY A 31 14.18 -2.55 3.69
CA GLY A 31 14.06 -3.84 3.02
C GLY A 31 12.61 -4.28 2.87
N THR A 32 12.41 -5.44 2.25
CA THR A 32 11.07 -6.00 1.94
C THR A 32 10.65 -7.12 2.89
N GLY A 33 11.51 -7.54 3.80
CA GLY A 33 11.25 -8.60 4.77
C GLY A 33 12.50 -9.05 5.52
N LEU A 34 12.38 -10.09 6.33
CA LEU A 34 13.45 -10.59 7.21
C LEU A 34 14.76 -10.91 6.48
N GLY A 35 14.68 -11.51 5.28
CA GLY A 35 15.85 -11.84 4.46
C GLY A 35 16.38 -10.69 3.60
N ASN A 36 15.76 -9.52 3.65
CA ASN A 36 16.12 -8.33 2.88
C ASN A 36 15.83 -7.10 3.72
N THR A 37 16.81 -6.63 4.47
CA THR A 37 16.72 -5.48 5.37
C THR A 37 17.62 -4.33 4.90
N VAL A 38 17.39 -3.15 5.44
CA VAL A 38 18.23 -1.97 5.20
C VAL A 38 18.53 -1.29 6.52
N THR A 39 19.79 -0.92 6.71
CA THR A 39 20.28 -0.26 7.93
C THR A 39 19.76 1.17 8.06
N TRP A 40 19.15 1.50 9.21
CA TRP A 40 18.77 2.85 9.62
C TRP A 40 19.53 3.26 10.88
N GLN A 41 19.62 4.57 11.16
CA GLN A 41 20.02 5.06 12.49
C GLN A 41 18.85 4.85 13.45
N PHE A 42 19.17 4.45 14.68
CA PHE A 42 18.17 4.10 15.69
C PHE A 42 18.61 4.50 17.10
N ARG A 43 17.67 4.91 17.91
CA ARG A 43 17.82 5.13 19.35
C ARG A 43 16.52 4.73 20.04
N VAL A 44 16.62 3.93 21.11
CA VAL A 44 15.50 3.62 22.01
C VAL A 44 15.67 4.39 23.32
N SER A 45 14.54 4.79 23.93
CA SER A 45 14.53 5.62 25.15
C SER A 45 14.95 4.86 26.40
N GLU A 46 14.59 3.57 26.51
CA GLU A 46 14.74 2.74 27.71
C GLU A 46 15.19 1.32 27.34
N GLY A 47 15.56 0.53 28.36
CA GLY A 47 15.96 -0.87 28.22
C GLY A 47 17.37 -1.08 27.68
N HIS A 48 17.62 -2.25 27.10
CA HIS A 48 18.93 -2.60 26.57
C HIS A 48 19.37 -1.67 25.45
N ASN A 49 20.66 -1.30 25.45
CA ASN A 49 21.30 -0.43 24.47
C ASN A 49 20.60 0.92 24.25
N SER A 50 19.86 1.41 25.25
CA SER A 50 19.11 2.68 25.19
C SER A 50 20.02 3.93 25.29
N GLY A 51 19.42 5.09 25.01
CA GLY A 51 20.01 6.42 25.23
C GLY A 51 21.03 6.87 24.19
N ARG A 52 21.56 6.01 23.35
CA ARG A 52 22.58 6.32 22.32
C ARG A 52 22.10 5.99 20.91
N TRP A 53 22.59 6.74 19.94
CA TRP A 53 22.39 6.41 18.54
C TRP A 53 23.19 5.17 18.14
N SER A 54 22.53 4.25 17.46
CA SER A 54 23.05 2.97 16.97
C SER A 54 22.54 2.71 15.56
N LYS A 55 22.79 1.54 15.02
CA LYS A 55 22.26 1.06 13.76
C LYS A 55 21.27 -0.05 14.04
N ILE A 56 20.21 -0.10 13.23
CA ILE A 56 19.19 -1.16 13.25
C ILE A 56 18.81 -1.55 11.83
N GLU A 57 18.54 -2.81 11.61
CA GLU A 57 18.03 -3.32 10.34
C GLU A 57 16.50 -3.13 10.27
N VAL A 58 15.98 -2.63 9.14
CA VAL A 58 14.55 -2.37 8.90
C VAL A 58 14.11 -3.08 7.61
N PRO A 59 13.02 -3.83 7.62
CA PRO A 59 12.06 -4.05 8.70
C PRO A 59 12.57 -5.02 9.76
N SER A 60 12.24 -4.72 11.03
CA SER A 60 12.52 -5.59 12.16
C SER A 60 11.79 -5.12 13.42
N GLN A 61 11.87 -5.95 14.45
CA GLN A 61 11.48 -5.59 15.81
C GLN A 61 12.75 -5.33 16.62
N TRP A 62 12.79 -4.19 17.32
CA TRP A 62 14.04 -3.75 17.95
C TRP A 62 14.53 -4.67 19.08
N GLU A 63 13.61 -5.38 19.76
CA GLU A 63 13.97 -6.34 20.82
C GLU A 63 14.78 -7.52 20.27
N LEU A 64 14.46 -7.97 19.06
CA LEU A 64 15.18 -9.07 18.41
C LEU A 64 16.57 -8.67 17.91
N GLN A 65 16.87 -7.37 17.92
CA GLN A 65 18.20 -6.84 17.63
C GLN A 65 18.92 -6.33 18.88
N GLY A 66 18.42 -6.72 20.07
CA GLY A 66 19.06 -6.44 21.35
C GLY A 66 18.80 -5.04 21.90
N PHE A 67 17.74 -4.36 21.47
CA PHE A 67 17.33 -3.06 21.98
C PHE A 67 16.07 -3.17 22.84
N GLY A 68 15.95 -2.22 23.79
CA GLY A 68 14.73 -2.13 24.60
C GLY A 68 14.55 -3.29 25.56
N GLU A 69 13.31 -3.63 25.87
CA GLU A 69 12.96 -4.68 26.82
C GLU A 69 12.00 -5.70 26.21
N TYR A 70 12.32 -6.99 26.38
CA TYR A 70 11.53 -8.10 25.88
C TYR A 70 10.34 -8.38 26.83
N THR A 71 9.16 -7.81 26.53
CA THR A 71 8.00 -7.83 27.41
C THR A 71 6.91 -8.79 26.96
N TYR A 72 6.44 -9.66 27.85
CA TYR A 72 5.29 -10.53 27.57
C TYR A 72 3.95 -9.81 27.81
N GLY A 73 2.98 -10.01 26.95
CA GLY A 73 1.72 -9.26 26.93
C GLY A 73 0.82 -9.41 28.16
N ARG A 74 1.01 -10.47 28.97
CA ARG A 74 0.32 -10.63 30.28
C ARG A 74 1.07 -9.98 31.44
N TRP A 75 1.90 -8.98 31.19
CA TRP A 75 2.65 -8.24 32.20
C TRP A 75 1.76 -7.78 33.38
N TYR A 76 0.52 -7.38 33.14
CA TYR A 76 -0.44 -6.93 34.14
C TYR A 76 -0.87 -8.02 35.14
N LYS A 77 -0.58 -9.28 34.88
CA LYS A 77 -0.81 -10.41 35.81
C LYS A 77 0.39 -10.70 36.71
N LYS A 78 1.54 -10.08 36.44
CA LYS A 78 2.75 -10.28 37.26
C LYS A 78 2.70 -9.40 38.50
N ALA A 79 2.90 -9.99 39.68
CA ALA A 79 2.99 -9.23 40.94
C ALA A 79 4.15 -8.22 40.87
N GLY A 80 3.88 -6.98 41.30
CA GLY A 80 4.85 -5.90 41.34
C GLY A 80 5.11 -5.16 40.02
N VAL A 81 4.59 -5.64 38.89
CA VAL A 81 4.69 -4.93 37.60
C VAL A 81 3.46 -4.02 37.46
N LYS A 82 3.68 -2.71 37.62
CA LYS A 82 2.61 -1.71 37.54
C LYS A 82 2.34 -1.21 36.13
N ASN A 83 3.35 -1.12 35.31
CA ASN A 83 3.26 -0.59 33.95
C ASN A 83 4.04 -1.49 32.96
N PRO A 84 3.59 -1.57 31.70
CA PRO A 84 4.41 -2.14 30.65
C PRO A 84 5.60 -1.22 30.38
N SER A 85 6.60 -1.73 29.66
CA SER A 85 7.64 -0.89 29.13
C SER A 85 7.07 0.17 28.20
N MET A 86 7.41 1.44 28.43
CA MET A 86 6.93 2.61 27.68
C MET A 86 7.96 3.09 26.64
N GLU A 87 8.79 2.19 26.18
CA GLU A 87 9.86 2.48 25.22
C GLU A 87 9.40 3.24 24.00
N GLU A 88 10.21 4.21 23.60
CA GLU A 88 10.08 4.94 22.34
C GLU A 88 11.34 4.72 21.49
N GLY A 89 11.14 4.23 20.26
CA GLY A 89 12.17 4.10 19.25
C GLY A 89 12.18 5.27 18.30
N THR A 90 13.34 5.91 18.09
CA THR A 90 13.51 6.95 17.06
C THR A 90 14.41 6.43 15.95
N TYR A 91 13.88 6.44 14.72
CA TYR A 91 14.57 6.02 13.50
C TYR A 91 14.91 7.21 12.64
N LYS A 92 16.09 7.20 11.99
CA LYS A 92 16.48 8.22 10.99
C LYS A 92 17.11 7.57 9.76
N ARG A 93 16.79 8.13 8.59
CA ARG A 93 17.44 7.75 7.34
C ARG A 93 17.46 8.90 6.36
N SER A 94 18.57 9.01 5.62
CA SER A 94 18.66 9.85 4.42
C SER A 94 18.34 9.03 3.18
N PHE A 95 17.63 9.63 2.22
CA PHE A 95 17.27 9.01 0.95
C PHE A 95 17.18 10.06 -0.14
N ARG A 96 17.31 9.62 -1.39
CA ARG A 96 17.18 10.50 -2.56
C ARG A 96 15.89 10.19 -3.29
N VAL A 97 15.14 11.23 -3.68
CA VAL A 97 13.93 11.10 -4.49
C VAL A 97 14.28 11.38 -5.95
N PRO A 98 13.80 10.57 -6.91
CA PRO A 98 14.02 10.82 -8.34
C PRO A 98 13.48 12.19 -8.78
N ARG A 99 14.20 12.86 -9.71
CA ARG A 99 13.79 14.16 -10.22
C ARG A 99 12.54 14.08 -11.11
N ASN A 100 12.37 12.97 -11.82
CA ASN A 100 11.21 12.71 -12.68
C ASN A 100 9.89 12.52 -11.93
N TRP A 101 9.91 12.40 -10.59
CA TRP A 101 8.71 12.38 -9.76
C TRP A 101 8.16 13.77 -9.44
N GLN A 102 8.86 14.82 -9.85
CA GLN A 102 8.37 16.19 -9.69
C GLN A 102 7.05 16.39 -10.47
N GLY A 103 6.01 16.87 -9.78
CA GLY A 103 4.65 17.01 -10.32
C GLY A 103 3.78 15.76 -10.19
N GLN A 104 4.31 14.68 -9.61
CA GLN A 104 3.52 13.50 -9.24
C GLN A 104 3.01 13.61 -7.80
N ASN A 105 1.97 12.85 -7.47
CA ASN A 105 1.53 12.63 -6.09
C ASN A 105 2.40 11.55 -5.45
N VAL A 106 3.05 11.87 -4.33
CA VAL A 106 3.96 10.93 -3.67
C VAL A 106 3.47 10.62 -2.26
N ARG A 107 3.18 9.34 -2.02
CA ARG A 107 2.79 8.82 -0.71
C ARG A 107 3.91 8.03 -0.06
N LEU A 108 4.13 8.28 1.24
CA LEU A 108 5.01 7.49 2.08
C LEU A 108 4.18 6.42 2.80
N TRP A 109 4.45 5.17 2.50
CA TRP A 109 3.73 4.01 3.03
C TRP A 109 4.53 3.27 4.09
N PHE A 110 3.81 2.81 5.11
CA PHE A 110 4.29 1.87 6.12
C PHE A 110 3.41 0.61 6.07
N GLY A 111 4.02 -0.55 5.90
CA GLY A 111 3.31 -1.84 5.89
C GLY A 111 2.82 -2.25 7.28
N GLY A 112 3.48 -1.77 8.34
CA GLY A 112 3.11 -1.97 9.74
C GLY A 112 4.21 -1.51 10.68
N VAL A 113 3.80 -0.85 11.77
CA VAL A 113 4.67 -0.33 12.83
C VAL A 113 4.01 -0.55 14.17
N MET A 114 4.75 -0.96 15.18
CA MET A 114 4.23 -1.22 16.54
C MET A 114 4.75 -0.19 17.53
N THR A 115 3.91 0.77 18.03
CA THR A 115 2.45 0.91 17.80
C THR A 115 2.11 2.31 17.32
N ASP A 116 2.17 3.34 18.19
CA ASP A 116 1.92 4.73 17.78
C ASP A 116 3.11 5.25 16.99
N THR A 117 2.83 5.87 15.85
CA THR A 117 3.86 6.26 14.91
C THR A 117 3.72 7.73 14.51
N GLU A 118 4.73 8.51 14.80
CA GLU A 118 4.92 9.88 14.31
C GLU A 118 5.96 9.90 13.20
N VAL A 119 5.67 10.61 12.11
CA VAL A 119 6.56 10.64 10.94
C VAL A 119 6.88 12.07 10.55
N PHE A 120 8.15 12.32 10.31
CA PHE A 120 8.67 13.61 9.84
C PHE A 120 9.48 13.41 8.57
N VAL A 121 9.27 14.29 7.60
CA VAL A 121 10.07 14.36 6.38
C VAL A 121 10.71 15.73 6.32
N ASN A 122 12.04 15.80 6.20
CA ASN A 122 12.81 17.04 6.21
C ASN A 122 12.52 17.95 7.42
N GLY A 123 12.21 17.36 8.57
CA GLY A 123 11.89 18.06 9.82
C GLY A 123 10.45 18.55 9.96
N GLN A 124 9.60 18.34 8.95
CA GLN A 124 8.18 18.68 8.98
C GLN A 124 7.33 17.42 9.21
N SER A 125 6.25 17.56 10.01
CA SER A 125 5.33 16.45 10.26
C SER A 125 4.66 16.00 8.96
N ALA A 126 4.63 14.69 8.72
CA ALA A 126 3.94 14.11 7.56
C ALA A 126 2.40 14.04 7.74
N GLY A 127 1.91 14.14 8.98
CA GLY A 127 0.48 14.09 9.28
C GLY A 127 0.20 13.68 10.74
N PRO A 128 -1.02 13.29 11.05
CA PRO A 128 -1.40 12.89 12.40
C PRO A 128 -0.70 11.60 12.83
N VAL A 129 -0.57 11.41 14.14
CA VAL A 129 -0.04 10.16 14.73
C VAL A 129 -0.89 8.99 14.29
N HIS A 130 -0.25 7.99 13.67
CA HIS A 130 -0.92 6.72 13.39
C HIS A 130 -0.96 5.86 14.65
N GLN A 131 -2.08 5.19 14.90
CA GLN A 131 -2.27 4.29 16.04
C GLN A 131 -2.72 2.91 15.58
N GLY A 132 -2.09 1.86 16.12
CA GLY A 132 -2.36 0.46 15.77
C GLY A 132 -1.25 -0.20 14.95
N GLY A 133 -0.91 -1.45 15.33
CA GLY A 133 0.29 -2.12 14.82
C GLY A 133 0.05 -3.06 13.64
N PHE A 134 -1.20 -3.43 13.29
CA PHE A 134 -1.45 -4.57 12.41
C PHE A 134 -1.89 -4.24 10.99
N TYR A 135 -2.03 -2.97 10.63
CA TYR A 135 -2.45 -2.54 9.30
C TYR A 135 -1.52 -1.49 8.73
N ARG A 136 -1.53 -1.39 7.41
CA ARG A 136 -0.73 -0.42 6.67
C ARG A 136 -1.37 0.97 6.74
N PHE A 137 -0.54 2.00 6.67
CA PHE A 137 -0.96 3.39 6.60
C PHE A 137 -0.03 4.21 5.70
N SER A 138 -0.45 5.39 5.33
CA SER A 138 0.35 6.28 4.49
C SER A 138 0.08 7.75 4.78
N TYR A 139 1.05 8.57 4.36
CA TYR A 139 0.96 10.04 4.36
C TYR A 139 1.23 10.55 2.95
N ASP A 140 0.50 11.58 2.52
CA ASP A 140 0.90 12.38 1.37
C ASP A 140 2.10 13.24 1.78
N VAL A 141 3.22 13.05 1.10
CA VAL A 141 4.46 13.77 1.42
C VAL A 141 4.96 14.59 0.24
N THR A 142 4.12 14.76 -0.79
CA THR A 142 4.46 15.44 -2.03
C THR A 142 5.15 16.79 -1.79
N ASP A 143 4.53 17.64 -0.98
CA ASP A 143 5.02 19.01 -0.69
C ASP A 143 6.18 19.05 0.30
N LEU A 144 6.50 17.92 0.96
CA LEU A 144 7.60 17.80 1.91
C LEU A 144 8.90 17.36 1.26
N LEU A 145 8.84 16.84 0.02
CA LEU A 145 9.97 16.25 -0.67
C LEU A 145 10.78 17.26 -1.49
N LYS A 146 12.09 17.06 -1.51
CA LYS A 146 13.04 17.73 -2.40
C LYS A 146 13.39 16.78 -3.55
N PHE A 147 12.74 16.96 -4.70
CA PHE A 147 12.95 16.12 -5.88
C PHE A 147 14.36 16.29 -6.48
N GLY A 148 14.97 15.18 -6.88
CA GLY A 148 16.34 15.16 -7.40
C GLY A 148 17.42 15.40 -6.33
N SER A 149 17.07 15.44 -5.04
CA SER A 149 17.93 15.81 -3.93
C SER A 149 17.81 14.82 -2.76
N ASN A 150 18.68 15.01 -1.76
CA ASN A 150 18.61 14.24 -0.52
C ASN A 150 17.48 14.76 0.38
N ASN A 151 16.78 13.82 0.97
CA ASN A 151 15.73 14.01 1.96
C ASN A 151 16.09 13.23 3.22
N GLN A 152 15.48 13.59 4.34
CA GLN A 152 15.60 12.88 5.59
C GLN A 152 14.22 12.48 6.10
N ILE A 153 14.08 11.22 6.51
CA ILE A 153 12.94 10.73 7.27
C ILE A 153 13.35 10.53 8.73
N GLU A 154 12.49 10.95 9.65
CA GLU A 154 12.52 10.60 11.07
C GLU A 154 11.20 9.94 11.44
N VAL A 155 11.26 8.79 12.11
CA VAL A 155 10.07 8.06 12.58
C VAL A 155 10.22 7.82 14.08
N ARG A 156 9.24 8.24 14.86
CA ARG A 156 9.15 7.99 16.29
C ARG A 156 8.07 6.96 16.55
N VAL A 157 8.39 5.94 17.29
CA VAL A 157 7.50 4.79 17.50
C VAL A 157 7.39 4.53 19.00
N LYS A 158 6.17 4.60 19.53
CA LYS A 158 5.87 4.15 20.90
C LYS A 158 5.48 2.66 20.88
N LYS A 159 6.07 1.87 21.74
CA LYS A 159 5.76 0.44 21.91
C LYS A 159 4.33 0.23 22.41
N HIS A 160 3.85 1.06 23.32
CA HIS A 160 2.46 1.12 23.77
C HIS A 160 1.78 2.36 23.20
N SER A 161 0.51 2.20 22.86
CA SER A 161 -0.32 3.30 22.36
C SER A 161 -0.75 4.23 23.47
N ASP A 162 -0.89 5.51 23.19
CA ASP A 162 -1.61 6.46 24.04
C ASP A 162 -3.13 6.15 24.05
N ASN A 163 -3.61 5.35 23.09
CA ASN A 163 -4.99 4.92 23.01
C ASN A 163 -5.23 3.63 23.80
N LYS A 164 -6.07 3.75 24.83
CA LYS A 164 -6.41 2.61 25.72
C LYS A 164 -7.10 1.47 24.99
N SER A 165 -7.90 1.75 23.97
CA SER A 165 -8.60 0.74 23.16
C SER A 165 -7.63 -0.09 22.34
N ILE A 166 -6.63 0.55 21.71
CA ILE A 166 -5.55 -0.14 21.00
C ILE A 166 -4.77 -1.04 21.94
N ASN A 167 -4.39 -0.54 23.12
CA ASN A 167 -3.68 -1.35 24.10
C ASN A 167 -4.53 -2.54 24.61
N ALA A 168 -5.83 -2.37 24.77
CA ALA A 168 -6.72 -3.47 25.15
C ALA A 168 -6.79 -4.56 24.07
N ALA A 169 -6.84 -4.17 22.81
CA ALA A 169 -6.94 -5.08 21.67
C ALA A 169 -5.59 -5.73 21.28
N GLU A 170 -4.50 -4.98 21.33
CA GLU A 170 -3.23 -5.40 20.72
C GLU A 170 -2.11 -5.67 21.72
N ARG A 171 -2.17 -5.13 22.96
CA ARG A 171 -1.06 -5.16 23.92
C ARG A 171 -1.36 -5.98 25.20
N LYS A 172 -2.61 -6.28 25.50
CA LYS A 172 -3.01 -7.13 26.63
C LYS A 172 -3.34 -8.54 26.17
N ALA A 173 -2.36 -9.29 25.75
CA ALA A 173 -2.60 -10.57 25.10
C ALA A 173 -1.51 -11.60 25.47
N ASP A 174 -1.74 -12.84 25.03
CA ASP A 174 -0.91 -14.00 25.34
C ASP A 174 0.23 -14.18 24.31
N TRP A 175 0.94 -13.08 24.03
CA TRP A 175 2.11 -13.05 23.14
C TRP A 175 3.14 -12.03 23.60
N TRP A 176 4.34 -12.07 23.00
CA TRP A 176 5.37 -11.10 23.21
C TRP A 176 5.02 -9.75 22.56
N LEU A 177 5.23 -8.67 23.30
CA LEU A 177 5.03 -7.30 22.84
C LEU A 177 6.31 -6.81 22.21
N PHE A 178 6.24 -6.50 20.94
CA PHE A 178 7.34 -5.93 20.19
C PHE A 178 7.08 -4.48 19.86
N GLY A 179 8.18 -3.73 19.67
CA GLY A 179 8.19 -2.41 19.10
C GLY A 179 8.90 -2.38 17.74
N GLY A 180 8.66 -1.33 16.97
CA GLY A 180 9.45 -1.05 15.79
C GLY A 180 8.74 -1.12 14.46
N ILE A 181 9.50 -0.78 13.42
CA ILE A 181 9.08 -0.83 12.01
C ILE A 181 9.31 -2.26 11.52
N TYR A 182 8.30 -3.12 11.64
CA TYR A 182 8.43 -4.55 11.38
C TYR A 182 7.96 -4.97 9.99
N ARG A 183 7.44 -4.05 9.19
CA ARG A 183 7.08 -4.26 7.78
C ARG A 183 7.71 -3.20 6.89
N PRO A 184 7.73 -3.40 5.56
CA PRO A 184 8.37 -2.48 4.64
C PRO A 184 7.88 -1.04 4.73
N VAL A 185 8.81 -0.11 4.42
CA VAL A 185 8.56 1.33 4.23
C VAL A 185 8.95 1.70 2.81
N TRP A 186 8.06 2.38 2.07
CA TRP A 186 8.32 2.80 0.70
C TRP A 186 7.64 4.11 0.33
N LEU A 187 8.21 4.78 -0.64
CA LEU A 187 7.53 5.85 -1.38
C LEU A 187 6.79 5.25 -2.56
N GLU A 188 5.60 5.75 -2.85
CA GLU A 188 4.80 5.42 -4.02
C GLU A 188 4.45 6.70 -4.75
N ALA A 189 4.91 6.82 -6.00
CA ALA A 189 4.65 7.96 -6.86
C ALA A 189 3.62 7.60 -7.91
N LYS A 190 2.59 8.42 -8.05
CA LYS A 190 1.51 8.31 -9.03
C LYS A 190 1.41 9.62 -9.82
N PRO A 191 0.92 9.60 -11.06
CA PRO A 191 0.59 10.83 -11.80
C PRO A 191 -0.34 11.73 -10.97
N ALA A 192 -0.34 13.04 -11.24
CA ALA A 192 -1.24 13.98 -10.57
C ALA A 192 -2.71 13.58 -10.76
N THR A 193 -3.05 13.10 -11.94
CA THR A 193 -4.37 12.50 -12.26
C THR A 193 -4.22 10.98 -12.29
N HIS A 194 -4.86 10.28 -11.35
CA HIS A 194 -4.68 8.84 -11.19
C HIS A 194 -5.87 8.11 -10.57
N ILE A 195 -5.83 6.77 -10.68
CA ILE A 195 -6.71 5.88 -9.93
C ILE A 195 -6.12 5.71 -8.52
N GLU A 196 -6.86 6.12 -7.51
CA GLU A 196 -6.40 5.99 -6.13
C GLU A 196 -6.58 4.57 -5.60
N ARG A 197 -7.77 3.98 -5.81
CA ARG A 197 -8.08 2.60 -5.42
C ARG A 197 -9.26 2.04 -6.21
N LEU A 198 -9.37 0.72 -6.19
CA LEU A 198 -10.50 -0.04 -6.70
C LEU A 198 -11.21 -0.76 -5.54
N ALA A 199 -12.55 -0.77 -5.55
CA ALA A 199 -13.35 -1.70 -4.77
C ALA A 199 -14.13 -2.60 -5.73
N VAL A 200 -13.95 -3.92 -5.60
CA VAL A 200 -14.41 -4.89 -6.60
C VAL A 200 -15.38 -5.89 -5.98
N ASP A 201 -16.55 -6.04 -6.60
CA ASP A 201 -17.51 -7.13 -6.35
C ASP A 201 -17.65 -7.95 -7.65
N ALA A 202 -17.09 -9.15 -7.65
CA ALA A 202 -17.09 -10.08 -8.77
C ALA A 202 -17.85 -11.35 -8.37
N ARG A 203 -19.05 -11.55 -8.91
CA ARG A 203 -20.00 -12.59 -8.52
C ARG A 203 -19.90 -13.84 -9.36
N ALA A 204 -20.31 -14.98 -8.80
CA ALA A 204 -20.22 -16.29 -9.44
C ALA A 204 -21.08 -16.42 -10.73
N ASP A 205 -22.07 -15.57 -10.89
CA ASP A 205 -22.92 -15.49 -12.09
C ASP A 205 -22.30 -14.65 -13.22
N GLY A 206 -21.11 -14.08 -13.02
CA GLY A 206 -20.43 -13.24 -13.99
C GLY A 206 -20.69 -11.75 -13.82
N GLU A 207 -21.53 -11.33 -12.87
CA GLU A 207 -21.72 -9.91 -12.58
C GLU A 207 -20.44 -9.33 -11.97
N LEU A 208 -19.96 -8.22 -12.52
CA LEU A 208 -18.79 -7.48 -12.02
C LEU A 208 -19.19 -6.03 -11.76
N LYS A 209 -18.94 -5.56 -10.52
CA LYS A 209 -19.04 -4.15 -10.13
C LYS A 209 -17.69 -3.66 -9.64
N VAL A 210 -17.25 -2.52 -10.14
CA VAL A 210 -15.98 -1.91 -9.75
C VAL A 210 -16.23 -0.45 -9.42
N GLU A 211 -16.04 -0.08 -8.15
CA GLU A 211 -15.93 1.32 -7.77
C GLU A 211 -14.49 1.77 -7.99
N VAL A 212 -14.32 2.73 -8.88
CA VAL A 212 -13.03 3.33 -9.24
C VAL A 212 -12.94 4.69 -8.54
N HIS A 213 -12.04 4.80 -7.57
CA HIS A 213 -11.76 6.05 -6.88
C HIS A 213 -10.66 6.79 -7.62
N LEU A 214 -10.96 8.02 -8.04
CA LEU A 214 -10.09 8.86 -8.87
C LEU A 214 -9.61 10.07 -8.09
N GLN A 215 -8.43 10.56 -8.44
CA GLN A 215 -7.87 11.81 -7.92
C GLN A 215 -7.32 12.67 -9.06
N GLY A 216 -7.47 14.01 -8.94
CA GLY A 216 -6.91 14.97 -9.89
C GLY A 216 -7.62 15.02 -11.24
N THR A 217 -8.83 14.45 -11.39
CA THR A 217 -9.56 14.44 -12.66
C THR A 217 -10.21 15.79 -12.97
N THR A 218 -10.27 16.13 -14.26
CA THR A 218 -10.89 17.36 -14.80
C THR A 218 -12.29 17.10 -15.36
N GLY A 219 -12.65 15.81 -15.60
CA GLY A 219 -13.88 15.34 -16.24
C GLY A 219 -13.78 15.23 -17.76
N GLU A 220 -12.57 15.37 -18.32
CA GLU A 220 -12.28 15.09 -19.73
C GLU A 220 -11.72 13.68 -19.95
N GLU A 221 -11.39 12.98 -18.87
CA GLU A 221 -10.85 11.63 -18.87
C GLU A 221 -11.96 10.59 -19.15
N SER A 222 -11.55 9.40 -19.56
CA SER A 222 -12.40 8.22 -19.65
C SER A 222 -11.76 7.01 -18.96
N LEU A 223 -12.57 6.02 -18.61
CA LEU A 223 -12.11 4.76 -18.05
C LEU A 223 -12.24 3.63 -19.06
N SER A 224 -11.29 2.73 -19.04
CA SER A 224 -11.34 1.45 -19.74
C SER A 224 -11.24 0.33 -18.72
N MET A 225 -12.07 -0.69 -18.87
CA MET A 225 -12.06 -1.90 -18.05
C MET A 225 -11.78 -3.11 -18.93
N GLU A 226 -10.82 -3.92 -18.51
CA GLU A 226 -10.42 -5.14 -19.19
C GLU A 226 -10.36 -6.29 -18.19
N VAL A 227 -10.94 -7.44 -18.56
CA VAL A 227 -10.90 -8.67 -17.75
C VAL A 227 -10.37 -9.81 -18.60
N ALA A 228 -9.34 -10.50 -18.13
CA ALA A 228 -8.74 -11.64 -18.80
C ALA A 228 -8.46 -12.78 -17.82
N PRO A 229 -8.65 -14.06 -18.21
CA PRO A 229 -8.08 -15.18 -17.45
C PRO A 229 -6.57 -15.01 -17.30
N ILE A 230 -6.02 -15.31 -16.12
CA ILE A 230 -4.56 -15.11 -15.88
C ILE A 230 -3.70 -15.96 -16.83
N SER A 231 -4.23 -17.07 -17.33
CA SER A 231 -3.58 -17.99 -18.28
C SER A 231 -3.84 -17.68 -19.76
N ALA A 232 -4.69 -16.69 -20.09
CA ALA A 232 -5.08 -16.37 -21.48
C ALA A 232 -4.45 -15.07 -21.96
N LYS A 233 -4.35 -14.93 -23.30
CA LYS A 233 -3.82 -13.73 -23.97
C LYS A 233 -4.92 -12.75 -24.40
N ASP A 234 -6.16 -13.23 -24.51
CA ASP A 234 -7.27 -12.43 -24.99
C ASP A 234 -8.09 -11.89 -23.82
N ALA A 235 -8.35 -10.59 -23.85
CA ALA A 235 -9.08 -9.85 -22.83
C ALA A 235 -10.33 -9.20 -23.43
N GLU A 236 -11.43 -9.20 -22.67
CA GLU A 236 -12.59 -8.38 -23.01
C GLU A 236 -12.38 -6.92 -22.60
N HIS A 237 -12.52 -6.03 -23.55
CA HIS A 237 -12.33 -4.59 -23.35
C HIS A 237 -13.65 -3.85 -23.35
N ARG A 238 -13.94 -3.05 -22.31
CA ARG A 238 -15.17 -2.26 -22.20
C ARG A 238 -14.85 -0.81 -21.82
N PRO A 239 -14.91 0.13 -22.80
CA PRO A 239 -14.71 1.55 -22.50
C PRO A 239 -15.92 2.17 -21.81
N VAL A 240 -15.69 3.02 -20.82
CA VAL A 240 -16.72 3.78 -20.10
C VAL A 240 -16.27 5.23 -19.93
N LYS A 241 -17.16 6.19 -20.16
CA LYS A 241 -16.86 7.61 -20.00
C LYS A 241 -16.90 8.02 -18.53
N VAL A 242 -15.89 8.75 -18.09
CA VAL A 242 -15.79 9.34 -16.73
C VAL A 242 -16.70 10.57 -16.64
N THR A 243 -17.36 10.75 -15.49
CA THR A 243 -18.00 11.99 -15.08
C THR A 243 -17.05 12.78 -14.16
N LYS A 244 -17.45 13.97 -13.70
CA LYS A 244 -16.62 14.79 -12.79
C LYS A 244 -16.53 14.24 -11.36
N ASP A 245 -17.26 13.16 -11.06
CA ASP A 245 -17.27 12.58 -9.72
C ASP A 245 -15.98 11.83 -9.44
N SER A 246 -15.45 11.96 -8.21
CA SER A 246 -14.25 11.28 -7.77
C SER A 246 -14.41 9.76 -7.61
N VAL A 247 -15.65 9.25 -7.66
CA VAL A 247 -15.97 7.82 -7.63
C VAL A 247 -16.82 7.47 -8.83
N GLN A 248 -16.37 6.49 -9.60
CA GLN A 248 -17.07 5.97 -10.77
C GLN A 248 -17.46 4.51 -10.53
N LEU A 249 -18.70 4.16 -10.81
CA LEU A 249 -19.18 2.77 -10.77
C LEU A 249 -19.18 2.19 -12.18
N LEU A 250 -18.34 1.18 -12.40
CA LEU A 250 -18.34 0.37 -13.60
C LEU A 250 -19.09 -0.94 -13.35
N THR A 251 -19.96 -1.33 -14.26
CA THR A 251 -20.68 -2.61 -14.21
C THR A 251 -20.52 -3.36 -15.52
N ALA A 252 -20.33 -4.67 -15.42
CA ALA A 252 -20.31 -5.56 -16.58
C ALA A 252 -20.85 -6.93 -16.20
N HIS A 253 -21.27 -7.70 -17.21
CA HIS A 253 -21.57 -9.11 -17.08
C HIS A 253 -20.71 -9.89 -18.07
N PHE A 254 -20.11 -10.97 -17.59
CA PHE A 254 -19.23 -11.84 -18.37
C PHE A 254 -19.85 -13.24 -18.43
N ASP A 255 -20.20 -13.69 -19.63
CA ASP A 255 -20.70 -15.02 -19.86
C ASP A 255 -19.55 -16.05 -19.84
N GLY A 256 -19.83 -17.27 -19.35
CA GLY A 256 -18.88 -18.39 -19.43
C GLY A 256 -17.67 -18.28 -18.48
N ILE A 257 -17.73 -17.41 -17.47
CA ILE A 257 -16.68 -17.34 -16.42
C ILE A 257 -16.67 -18.65 -15.61
N SER A 258 -15.48 -19.04 -15.11
CA SER A 258 -15.33 -20.13 -14.17
C SER A 258 -15.29 -19.55 -12.75
N PRO A 259 -16.28 -19.82 -11.88
CA PRO A 259 -16.30 -19.31 -10.52
C PRO A 259 -15.12 -19.84 -9.70
N TRP A 260 -14.63 -18.99 -8.81
CA TRP A 260 -13.60 -19.36 -7.86
C TRP A 260 -14.20 -20.27 -6.76
N THR A 261 -13.55 -21.40 -6.51
CA THR A 261 -13.80 -22.27 -5.34
C THR A 261 -12.46 -22.65 -4.68
N PRO A 262 -12.44 -23.17 -3.44
CA PRO A 262 -11.23 -23.70 -2.83
C PRO A 262 -10.58 -24.83 -3.63
N GLU A 263 -11.39 -25.67 -4.29
CA GLU A 263 -10.95 -26.80 -5.11
C GLU A 263 -10.50 -26.37 -6.51
N SER A 264 -11.07 -25.28 -7.02
CA SER A 264 -10.74 -24.70 -8.32
C SER A 264 -10.57 -23.18 -8.20
N PRO A 265 -9.41 -22.69 -7.74
CA PRO A 265 -9.18 -21.27 -7.45
C PRO A 265 -8.87 -20.46 -8.71
N VAL A 266 -9.82 -20.42 -9.66
CA VAL A 266 -9.66 -19.70 -10.91
C VAL A 266 -9.61 -18.19 -10.65
N LEU A 267 -8.61 -17.52 -11.21
CA LEU A 267 -8.39 -16.09 -11.07
C LEU A 267 -8.33 -15.42 -12.45
N TYR A 268 -8.76 -14.17 -12.45
CA TYR A 268 -8.75 -13.27 -13.60
C TYR A 268 -7.91 -12.04 -13.26
N ARG A 269 -7.31 -11.42 -14.28
CA ARG A 269 -6.72 -10.10 -14.19
C ARG A 269 -7.78 -9.07 -14.56
N LEU A 270 -8.04 -8.14 -13.67
CA LEU A 270 -8.82 -6.94 -13.93
C LEU A 270 -7.85 -5.79 -14.10
N THR A 271 -7.87 -5.12 -15.26
CA THR A 271 -7.12 -3.91 -15.57
C THR A 271 -8.10 -2.75 -15.72
N ILE A 272 -7.89 -1.70 -14.94
CA ILE A 272 -8.60 -0.42 -15.11
C ILE A 272 -7.59 0.61 -15.58
N SER A 273 -7.87 1.23 -16.72
CA SER A 273 -7.04 2.30 -17.29
C SER A 273 -7.79 3.61 -17.30
N LEU A 274 -7.15 4.66 -16.81
CA LEU A 274 -7.60 6.05 -16.91
C LEU A 274 -6.99 6.64 -18.18
N LEU A 275 -7.86 7.07 -19.09
CA LEU A 275 -7.48 7.60 -20.40
C LEU A 275 -7.69 9.11 -20.44
N GLY A 276 -6.76 9.83 -21.04
CA GLY A 276 -6.87 11.24 -21.32
C GLY A 276 -7.85 11.54 -22.47
N LYS A 277 -8.07 12.81 -22.72
CA LYS A 277 -8.97 13.30 -23.79
C LYS A 277 -8.64 12.74 -25.17
N GLU A 278 -7.37 12.51 -25.45
CA GLU A 278 -6.86 11.96 -26.73
C GLU A 278 -6.80 10.43 -26.75
N GLY A 279 -7.32 9.76 -25.71
CA GLY A 279 -7.31 8.30 -25.59
C GLY A 279 -5.98 7.69 -25.14
N ASN A 280 -4.98 8.50 -24.80
CA ASN A 280 -3.72 8.03 -24.22
C ASN A 280 -3.92 7.57 -22.78
N VAL A 281 -3.24 6.50 -22.37
CA VAL A 281 -3.30 6.02 -20.97
C VAL A 281 -2.53 6.98 -20.07
N ILE A 282 -3.22 7.56 -19.09
CA ILE A 282 -2.64 8.41 -18.04
C ILE A 282 -2.12 7.54 -16.89
N HIS A 283 -2.97 6.63 -16.41
CA HIS A 283 -2.66 5.74 -15.31
C HIS A 283 -3.41 4.41 -15.46
N SER A 284 -2.83 3.33 -14.96
CA SER A 284 -3.46 2.00 -14.99
C SER A 284 -3.28 1.29 -13.65
N MET A 285 -4.29 0.50 -13.26
CA MET A 285 -4.22 -0.39 -12.09
C MET A 285 -4.65 -1.79 -12.47
N ASP A 286 -3.80 -2.77 -12.14
CA ASP A 286 -4.07 -4.20 -12.26
C ASP A 286 -4.41 -4.81 -10.90
N THR A 287 -5.40 -5.68 -10.87
CA THR A 287 -5.68 -6.53 -9.70
C THR A 287 -6.12 -7.92 -10.13
N ARG A 288 -5.88 -8.90 -9.25
CA ARG A 288 -6.39 -10.26 -9.43
C ARG A 288 -7.73 -10.38 -8.75
N ILE A 289 -8.72 -10.92 -9.46
CA ILE A 289 -10.07 -11.16 -8.97
C ILE A 289 -10.46 -12.63 -9.16
N GLY A 290 -11.35 -13.13 -8.30
CA GLY A 290 -12.02 -14.41 -8.48
C GLY A 290 -13.52 -14.17 -8.42
N PHE A 291 -14.24 -14.61 -9.44
CA PHE A 291 -15.69 -14.50 -9.47
C PHE A 291 -16.29 -15.48 -8.45
N ARG A 292 -16.87 -14.94 -7.37
CA ARG A 292 -17.48 -15.75 -6.31
C ARG A 292 -18.60 -14.99 -5.61
N THR A 293 -19.62 -15.70 -5.18
CA THR A 293 -20.72 -15.17 -4.36
C THR A 293 -20.59 -15.74 -2.96
N ILE A 294 -20.46 -14.86 -1.95
CA ILE A 294 -20.46 -15.23 -0.53
C ILE A 294 -21.80 -14.78 0.05
N ASP A 295 -22.50 -15.71 0.69
CA ASP A 295 -23.81 -15.47 1.28
C ASP A 295 -23.83 -15.96 2.74
N PHE A 296 -24.21 -15.08 3.68
CA PHE A 296 -24.40 -15.40 5.09
C PHE A 296 -25.89 -15.56 5.37
N ARG A 297 -26.31 -16.78 5.63
CA ARG A 297 -27.71 -17.08 5.96
C ARG A 297 -27.88 -17.13 7.47
N PRO A 298 -28.76 -16.29 8.04
CA PRO A 298 -29.00 -16.26 9.47
C PRO A 298 -29.36 -17.64 10.01
N ARG A 299 -28.66 -18.08 11.07
CA ARG A 299 -28.82 -19.39 11.74
C ARG A 299 -28.53 -20.62 10.89
N ASP A 300 -28.09 -20.46 9.64
CA ASP A 300 -27.77 -21.56 8.74
C ASP A 300 -26.28 -21.60 8.35
N GLY A 301 -25.62 -20.43 8.19
CA GLY A 301 -24.19 -20.35 8.04
C GLY A 301 -23.72 -19.67 6.76
N LEU A 302 -22.50 -20.03 6.37
CA LEU A 302 -21.79 -19.47 5.22
C LEU A 302 -22.02 -20.32 3.97
N TYR A 303 -22.32 -19.64 2.84
CA TYR A 303 -22.45 -20.26 1.52
C TYR A 303 -21.46 -19.63 0.54
N LEU A 304 -20.82 -20.46 -0.26
CA LEU A 304 -19.96 -20.06 -1.35
C LEU A 304 -20.58 -20.57 -2.67
N ASN A 305 -20.90 -19.67 -3.58
CA ASN A 305 -21.55 -19.97 -4.88
C ASN A 305 -22.80 -20.87 -4.71
N GLY A 306 -23.60 -20.58 -3.68
CA GLY A 306 -24.80 -21.35 -3.38
C GLY A 306 -24.60 -22.66 -2.62
N THR A 307 -23.37 -23.10 -2.42
CA THR A 307 -23.03 -24.33 -1.67
C THR A 307 -22.62 -23.99 -0.24
N LYS A 308 -23.17 -24.70 0.75
CA LYS A 308 -22.84 -24.50 2.16
C LYS A 308 -21.38 -24.83 2.43
N LEU A 309 -20.66 -23.85 3.01
CA LEU A 309 -19.23 -23.98 3.32
C LEU A 309 -19.01 -24.26 4.81
N VAL A 310 -18.34 -25.36 5.11
CA VAL A 310 -17.85 -25.66 6.47
C VAL A 310 -16.37 -25.29 6.54
N MET A 311 -16.07 -24.20 7.28
CA MET A 311 -14.69 -23.81 7.51
C MET A 311 -14.04 -24.70 8.57
N LYS A 312 -12.92 -25.33 8.19
CA LYS A 312 -12.05 -26.06 9.10
C LYS A 312 -10.84 -25.18 9.41
N GLY A 313 -10.63 -24.85 10.67
CA GLY A 313 -9.57 -23.92 11.04
C GLY A 313 -8.93 -24.24 12.38
N ILE A 314 -7.77 -23.65 12.61
CA ILE A 314 -7.03 -23.68 13.85
C ILE A 314 -6.69 -22.27 14.28
N ASN A 315 -6.53 -22.05 15.57
CA ASN A 315 -5.96 -20.80 16.09
C ASN A 315 -4.44 -20.89 16.09
N ARG A 316 -3.78 -19.89 15.49
CA ARG A 316 -2.32 -19.81 15.44
C ARG A 316 -1.87 -18.38 15.68
N HIS A 317 -0.87 -18.22 16.56
CA HIS A 317 -0.10 -16.97 16.62
C HIS A 317 0.88 -16.94 15.45
N THR A 318 0.82 -15.88 14.62
CA THR A 318 1.81 -15.67 13.56
C THR A 318 3.07 -15.10 14.18
N PHE A 319 4.06 -15.95 14.35
CA PHE A 319 5.30 -15.66 15.05
C PHE A 319 6.43 -16.48 14.48
N HIS A 320 7.52 -15.83 14.06
CA HIS A 320 8.73 -16.50 13.60
C HIS A 320 9.79 -16.46 14.70
N PRO A 321 10.54 -17.57 14.96
CA PRO A 321 11.54 -17.60 16.04
C PRO A 321 12.58 -16.47 15.98
N ASP A 322 13.08 -16.17 14.79
CA ASP A 322 14.15 -15.19 14.60
C ASP A 322 13.64 -13.79 14.20
N GLY A 323 12.49 -13.71 13.57
CA GLY A 323 11.93 -12.48 13.02
C GLY A 323 10.73 -11.91 13.77
N GLY A 324 10.21 -12.65 14.76
CA GLY A 324 8.99 -12.28 15.46
C GLY A 324 7.81 -12.15 14.51
N ARG A 325 7.36 -10.92 14.26
CA ARG A 325 6.25 -10.62 13.33
C ARG A 325 6.72 -10.04 11.99
N THR A 326 8.03 -9.91 11.82
CA THR A 326 8.62 -9.42 10.56
C THR A 326 8.47 -10.42 9.43
#